data_d35cddeb7becc9b01b5f505c5bff79e1
#
_entry.id   d35cddeb7becc9b01b5f505c5bff79e1
#
_cell.length_a   1.000
_cell.length_b   1.000
_cell.length_c   1.000
_cell.angle_alpha   90.00
_cell.angle_beta   90.00
_cell.angle_gamma   90.00
#
_symmetry.space_group_name_H-M   'P 1'
#
loop_
_entity.id
_entity.type
_entity.pdbx_description
1 polymer ?
#
loop_
_entity_poly.entity_id
_entity_poly.type
_entity_poly.pdbx_seq_one_letter_code
_entity_poly.pdbx_strand_id
1 'polypeptide(L)'
;EIGSGLVGSEMCIRDSLELFISLAKSAKQEGVMAIEKRANEIEDPFTRSTLAMVADGFSADFIYEVAESDIKQMEERHRAGALIFSQCGMYAPTLGVLGAVIGLIAALGNLSDIDKLGHSIAAAFVATLLGIFTGYVCWHPFANKLKRISAEEVEIKKMILEGALALQGNASSIAIEAKLQAFIPVSERKSMRD
;
A
#
# COMPACT_ATOMS: atom_id res chain seq x y z
N GLU A 1 10.60 -14.95 2.59
CA GLU A 1 9.28 -14.34 2.85
C GLU A 1 9.14 -12.88 2.36
N ILE A 2 10.21 -12.22 1.93
CA ILE A 2 10.15 -10.89 1.31
C ILE A 2 9.54 -10.96 -0.11
N GLY A 3 9.53 -12.13 -0.73
CA GLY A 3 8.98 -12.36 -2.07
C GLY A 3 7.45 -12.53 -2.14
N SER A 4 6.78 -12.89 -1.04
CA SER A 4 5.34 -13.18 -1.10
C SER A 4 4.45 -11.93 -1.25
N GLY A 5 4.91 -10.78 -0.80
CA GLY A 5 4.18 -9.51 -0.97
C GLY A 5 4.21 -9.00 -2.42
N LEU A 6 5.37 -9.14 -3.09
CA LEU A 6 5.53 -8.77 -4.50
C LEU A 6 4.76 -9.72 -5.44
N VAL A 7 4.84 -11.02 -5.17
CA VAL A 7 4.11 -12.06 -5.95
C VAL A 7 2.60 -11.86 -5.81
N GLY A 8 2.10 -11.46 -4.64
CA GLY A 8 0.67 -11.19 -4.44
C GLY A 8 0.16 -9.96 -5.21
N SER A 9 0.93 -8.86 -5.25
CA SER A 9 0.54 -7.65 -5.98
C SER A 9 0.60 -7.84 -7.50
N GLU A 10 1.60 -8.55 -7.99
CA GLU A 10 1.74 -8.88 -9.42
C GLU A 10 0.62 -9.80 -9.91
N MET A 11 0.22 -10.80 -9.11
CA MET A 11 -0.96 -11.63 -9.44
C MET A 11 -2.24 -10.79 -9.51
N CYS A 12 -2.49 -9.89 -8.56
CA CYS A 12 -3.65 -8.99 -8.59
C CYS A 12 -3.65 -8.06 -9.83
N ILE A 13 -2.49 -7.55 -10.26
CA ILE A 13 -2.38 -6.71 -11.47
C ILE A 13 -2.75 -7.53 -12.72
N ARG A 14 -2.23 -8.74 -12.86
CA ARG A 14 -2.54 -9.62 -14.00
C ARG A 14 -3.99 -10.05 -14.04
N ASP A 15 -4.54 -10.45 -12.90
CA ASP A 15 -5.94 -10.84 -12.78
C ASP A 15 -6.87 -9.68 -13.17
N SER A 16 -6.53 -8.46 -12.75
CA SER A 16 -7.25 -7.25 -13.13
C SER A 16 -7.14 -6.97 -14.63
N LEU A 17 -5.96 -7.15 -15.23
CA LEU A 17 -5.76 -7.00 -16.68
C LEU A 17 -6.65 -7.97 -17.47
N GLU A 18 -6.62 -9.26 -17.10
CA GLU A 18 -7.42 -10.30 -17.75
C GLU A 18 -8.91 -10.04 -17.58
N LEU A 19 -9.33 -9.58 -16.42
CA LEU A 19 -10.71 -9.17 -16.13
C LEU A 19 -11.16 -8.09 -17.12
N PHE A 20 -10.41 -6.98 -17.25
CA PHE A 20 -10.79 -5.87 -18.14
C PHE A 20 -10.75 -6.25 -19.61
N ILE A 21 -9.82 -7.10 -20.04
CA ILE A 21 -9.80 -7.62 -21.42
C ILE A 21 -11.03 -8.50 -21.68
N SER A 22 -11.41 -9.37 -20.73
CA SER A 22 -12.60 -10.20 -20.87
C SER A 22 -13.88 -9.38 -20.87
N LEU A 23 -13.98 -8.37 -20.00
CA LEU A 23 -15.10 -7.43 -19.97
C LEU A 23 -15.25 -6.65 -21.26
N ALA A 24 -14.14 -6.19 -21.85
CA ALA A 24 -14.18 -5.48 -23.13
C ALA A 24 -14.68 -6.37 -24.28
N LYS A 25 -14.36 -7.65 -24.26
CA LYS A 25 -14.87 -8.63 -25.25
C LYS A 25 -16.36 -8.88 -25.04
N SER A 26 -16.78 -9.12 -23.80
CA SER A 26 -18.19 -9.39 -23.47
C SER A 26 -19.08 -8.16 -23.69
N ALA A 27 -18.61 -6.96 -23.33
CA ALA A 27 -19.33 -5.72 -23.55
C ALA A 27 -19.61 -5.42 -25.04
N LYS A 28 -18.72 -5.85 -25.95
CA LYS A 28 -18.94 -5.74 -27.39
C LYS A 28 -19.99 -6.70 -27.93
N GLN A 29 -20.17 -7.85 -27.30
CA GLN A 29 -21.09 -8.90 -27.72
C GLN A 29 -22.48 -8.75 -27.09
N GLU A 30 -22.53 -8.50 -25.80
CA GLU A 30 -23.74 -8.53 -24.98
C GLU A 30 -24.14 -7.14 -24.45
N GLY A 31 -23.31 -6.11 -24.71
CA GLY A 31 -23.57 -4.75 -24.25
C GLY A 31 -23.25 -4.54 -22.77
N VAL A 32 -23.84 -3.47 -22.21
CA VAL A 32 -23.60 -3.01 -20.83
C VAL A 32 -24.05 -4.04 -19.77
N MET A 33 -25.04 -4.86 -20.08
CA MET A 33 -25.54 -5.91 -19.17
C MET A 33 -24.47 -6.95 -18.81
N ALA A 34 -23.51 -7.20 -19.68
CA ALA A 34 -22.38 -8.09 -19.37
C ALA A 34 -21.47 -7.49 -18.31
N ILE A 35 -21.28 -6.17 -18.30
CA ILE A 35 -20.48 -5.46 -17.30
C ILE A 35 -21.16 -5.55 -15.93
N GLU A 36 -22.49 -5.28 -15.87
CA GLU A 36 -23.27 -5.33 -14.64
C GLU A 36 -23.25 -6.71 -14.01
N LYS A 37 -23.50 -7.76 -14.80
CA LYS A 37 -23.46 -9.13 -14.33
C LYS A 37 -22.11 -9.51 -13.73
N ARG A 38 -21.03 -9.12 -14.41
CA ARG A 38 -19.66 -9.41 -13.98
C ARG A 38 -19.26 -8.59 -12.75
N ALA A 39 -19.69 -7.32 -12.67
CA ALA A 39 -19.46 -6.48 -11.50
C ALA A 39 -20.01 -7.10 -10.21
N ASN A 40 -21.18 -7.72 -10.29
CA ASN A 40 -21.82 -8.38 -9.14
C ASN A 40 -21.08 -9.63 -8.65
N GLU A 41 -20.24 -10.25 -9.49
CA GLU A 41 -19.43 -11.43 -9.13
C GLU A 41 -18.08 -11.05 -8.48
N ILE A 42 -17.67 -9.77 -8.54
CA ILE A 42 -16.39 -9.31 -8.04
C ILE A 42 -16.47 -9.02 -6.54
N GLU A 43 -15.53 -9.60 -5.79
CA GLU A 43 -15.46 -9.41 -4.33
C GLU A 43 -14.94 -8.03 -3.92
N ASP A 44 -13.97 -7.48 -4.70
CA ASP A 44 -13.39 -6.16 -4.39
C ASP A 44 -14.43 -5.04 -4.52
N PRO A 45 -14.71 -4.30 -3.42
CA PRO A 45 -15.75 -3.28 -3.42
C PRO A 45 -15.46 -2.10 -4.36
N PHE A 46 -14.17 -1.73 -4.50
CA PHE A 46 -13.76 -0.61 -5.35
C PHE A 46 -13.99 -0.95 -6.83
N THR A 47 -13.55 -2.12 -7.27
CA THR A 47 -13.74 -2.60 -8.65
C THR A 47 -15.23 -2.74 -8.97
N ARG A 48 -15.99 -3.33 -8.04
CA ARG A 48 -17.44 -3.49 -8.17
C ARG A 48 -18.14 -2.15 -8.36
N SER A 49 -17.91 -1.18 -7.47
CA SER A 49 -18.56 0.14 -7.55
C SER A 49 -18.18 0.90 -8.80
N THR A 50 -16.90 0.83 -9.20
CA THR A 50 -16.41 1.51 -10.40
C THR A 50 -17.02 0.92 -11.68
N LEU A 51 -17.13 -0.41 -11.77
CA LEU A 51 -17.79 -1.08 -12.91
C LEU A 51 -19.32 -0.87 -12.91
N ALA A 52 -19.96 -0.79 -11.74
CA ALA A 52 -21.37 -0.46 -11.63
C ALA A 52 -21.65 0.95 -12.19
N MET A 53 -20.82 1.94 -11.88
CA MET A 53 -20.95 3.29 -12.47
C MET A 53 -20.79 3.29 -14.00
N VAL A 54 -19.92 2.43 -14.53
CA VAL A 54 -19.80 2.25 -16.01
C VAL A 54 -21.08 1.64 -16.57
N ALA A 55 -21.65 0.63 -15.92
CA ALA A 55 -22.89 -0.03 -16.33
C ALA A 55 -24.10 0.92 -16.27
N ASP A 56 -24.16 1.77 -15.26
CA ASP A 56 -25.21 2.78 -15.07
C ASP A 56 -25.09 3.95 -16.08
N GLY A 57 -24.00 4.00 -16.87
CA GLY A 57 -23.79 5.00 -17.91
C GLY A 57 -23.36 6.38 -17.40
N PHE A 58 -22.76 6.46 -16.22
CA PHE A 58 -22.17 7.72 -15.74
C PHE A 58 -21.08 8.23 -16.67
N SER A 59 -20.88 9.54 -16.69
CA SER A 59 -19.81 10.13 -17.52
C SER A 59 -18.41 9.73 -17.00
N ALA A 60 -17.44 9.68 -17.93
CA ALA A 60 -16.06 9.35 -17.58
C ALA A 60 -15.47 10.30 -16.52
N ASP A 61 -15.81 11.59 -16.60
CA ASP A 61 -15.35 12.59 -15.62
C ASP A 61 -15.92 12.31 -14.22
N PHE A 62 -17.20 11.95 -14.12
CA PHE A 62 -17.81 11.60 -12.86
C PHE A 62 -17.21 10.34 -12.25
N ILE A 63 -17.02 9.28 -13.04
CA ILE A 63 -16.38 8.04 -12.59
C ILE A 63 -14.97 8.32 -12.09
N TYR A 64 -14.21 9.14 -12.83
CA TYR A 64 -12.86 9.54 -12.44
C TYR A 64 -12.85 10.29 -11.10
N GLU A 65 -13.72 11.30 -10.94
CA GLU A 65 -13.78 12.12 -9.72
C GLU A 65 -14.11 11.27 -8.47
N VAL A 66 -15.09 10.39 -8.57
CA VAL A 66 -15.51 9.52 -7.46
C VAL A 66 -14.41 8.52 -7.11
N ALA A 67 -13.86 7.82 -8.10
CA ALA A 67 -12.85 6.80 -7.87
C ALA A 67 -11.53 7.40 -7.37
N GLU A 68 -11.08 8.53 -7.91
CA GLU A 68 -9.87 9.23 -7.46
C GLU A 68 -10.04 9.74 -6.02
N SER A 69 -11.24 10.23 -5.66
CA SER A 69 -11.55 10.62 -4.29
C SER A 69 -11.45 9.44 -3.32
N ASP A 70 -11.97 8.27 -3.69
CA ASP A 70 -11.89 7.06 -2.86
C ASP A 70 -10.44 6.59 -2.68
N ILE A 71 -9.66 6.56 -3.77
CA ILE A 71 -8.22 6.23 -3.74
C ILE A 71 -7.49 7.18 -2.78
N LYS A 72 -7.72 8.47 -2.90
CA LYS A 72 -7.07 9.49 -2.07
C LYS A 72 -7.44 9.34 -0.59
N GLN A 73 -8.70 9.12 -0.26
CA GLN A 73 -9.16 8.90 1.11
C GLN A 73 -8.55 7.62 1.69
N MET A 74 -8.44 6.55 0.91
CA MET A 74 -7.76 5.33 1.32
C MET A 74 -6.29 5.59 1.61
N GLU A 75 -5.57 6.26 0.70
CA GLU A 75 -4.15 6.59 0.86
C GLU A 75 -3.90 7.43 2.13
N GLU A 76 -4.77 8.40 2.41
CA GLU A 76 -4.67 9.22 3.63
C GLU A 76 -4.86 8.39 4.90
N ARG A 77 -5.80 7.44 4.93
CA ARG A 77 -5.99 6.52 6.05
C ARG A 77 -4.77 5.63 6.25
N HIS A 78 -4.21 5.07 5.18
CA HIS A 78 -3.01 4.23 5.23
C HIS A 78 -1.78 5.04 5.70
N ARG A 79 -1.64 6.28 5.21
CA ARG A 79 -0.58 7.19 5.64
C ARG A 79 -0.66 7.50 7.13
N ALA A 80 -1.86 7.77 7.65
CA ALA A 80 -2.07 8.01 9.07
C ALA A 80 -1.67 6.77 9.92
N GLY A 81 -2.04 5.57 9.49
CA GLY A 81 -1.62 4.33 10.14
C GLY A 81 -0.10 4.11 10.12
N ALA A 82 0.55 4.31 8.97
CA ALA A 82 2.00 4.17 8.84
C ALA A 82 2.77 5.24 9.63
N LEU A 83 2.17 6.44 9.81
CA LEU A 83 2.76 7.53 10.57
C LEU A 83 2.96 7.16 12.04
N ILE A 84 2.04 6.39 12.65
CA ILE A 84 2.16 5.93 14.03
C ILE A 84 3.48 5.17 14.23
N PHE A 85 3.77 4.21 13.34
CA PHE A 85 5.01 3.43 13.42
C PHE A 85 6.24 4.28 13.10
N SER A 86 6.13 5.25 12.19
CA SER A 86 7.22 6.20 11.91
C SER A 86 7.55 7.05 13.14
N GLN A 87 6.53 7.51 13.86
CA GLN A 87 6.70 8.28 15.10
C GLN A 87 7.30 7.43 16.23
N CYS A 88 6.84 6.18 16.40
CA CYS A 88 7.45 5.24 17.34
C CYS A 88 8.94 5.04 17.03
N GLY A 89 9.30 4.89 15.76
CA GLY A 89 10.69 4.76 15.33
C GLY A 89 11.55 5.97 15.66
N MET A 90 10.99 7.17 15.56
CA MET A 90 11.66 8.43 15.89
C MET A 90 11.81 8.64 17.40
N TYR A 91 10.78 8.32 18.18
CA TYR A 91 10.80 8.55 19.62
C TYR A 91 11.58 7.48 20.40
N ALA A 92 11.65 6.24 19.93
CA ALA A 92 12.34 5.16 20.64
C ALA A 92 13.83 5.46 20.93
N PRO A 93 14.67 5.91 19.99
CA PRO A 93 16.04 6.31 20.28
C PRO A 93 16.13 7.51 21.24
N THR A 94 15.22 8.49 21.10
CA THR A 94 15.18 9.67 21.94
C THR A 94 14.87 9.30 23.39
N LEU A 95 13.91 8.39 23.61
CA LEU A 95 13.61 7.85 24.94
C LEU A 95 14.78 7.02 25.50
N GLY A 96 15.50 6.31 24.62
CA GLY A 96 16.73 5.59 24.98
C GLY A 96 17.80 6.53 25.54
N VAL A 97 18.03 7.67 24.86
CA VAL A 97 18.95 8.72 25.34
C VAL A 97 18.47 9.32 26.65
N LEU A 98 17.17 9.60 26.78
CA LEU A 98 16.60 10.11 28.03
C LEU A 98 16.83 9.12 29.19
N GLY A 99 16.61 7.82 28.96
CA GLY A 99 16.90 6.77 29.93
C GLY A 99 18.39 6.72 30.32
N ALA A 100 19.29 6.92 29.37
CA ALA A 100 20.71 7.00 29.62
C ALA A 100 21.09 8.19 30.53
N VAL A 101 20.50 9.36 30.27
CA VAL A 101 20.72 10.56 31.10
C VAL A 101 20.24 10.32 32.55
N ILE A 102 19.05 9.74 32.72
CA ILE A 102 18.52 9.40 34.06
C ILE A 102 19.44 8.41 34.77
N GLY A 103 19.93 7.36 34.09
CA GLY A 103 20.86 6.40 34.61
C GLY A 103 22.19 7.04 35.03
N LEU A 104 22.69 8.00 34.27
CA LEU A 104 23.91 8.75 34.59
C LEU A 104 23.73 9.65 35.83
N ILE A 105 22.59 10.32 35.95
CA ILE A 105 22.25 11.11 37.15
C ILE A 105 22.24 10.22 38.37
N ALA A 106 21.64 9.01 38.30
CA ALA A 106 21.64 8.06 39.40
C ALA A 106 23.05 7.57 39.75
N ALA A 107 23.92 7.37 38.75
CA ALA A 107 25.33 7.00 38.94
C ALA A 107 26.08 8.09 39.69
N LEU A 108 25.93 9.37 39.33
CA LEU A 108 26.58 10.49 40.01
C LEU A 108 26.14 10.66 41.47
N GLY A 109 24.92 10.25 41.81
CA GLY A 109 24.42 10.23 43.20
C GLY A 109 25.04 9.13 44.08
N ASN A 110 25.74 8.15 43.49
CA ASN A 110 26.28 6.98 44.20
C ASN A 110 27.80 6.80 44.00
N LEU A 111 28.56 7.88 43.91
CA LEU A 111 29.99 7.84 43.63
C LEU A 111 30.82 7.07 44.68
N SER A 112 30.31 6.96 45.90
CA SER A 112 30.97 6.22 46.98
C SER A 112 30.73 4.72 46.93
N ASP A 113 29.80 4.22 46.13
CA ASP A 113 29.44 2.80 45.99
C ASP A 113 29.72 2.35 44.55
N ILE A 114 30.87 1.73 44.32
CA ILE A 114 31.38 1.31 43.03
C ILE A 114 30.44 0.33 42.31
N ASP A 115 29.77 -0.56 43.04
CA ASP A 115 28.86 -1.55 42.48
C ASP A 115 27.59 -0.89 41.98
N LYS A 116 26.99 0.03 42.72
CA LYS A 116 25.83 0.79 42.29
C LYS A 116 26.18 1.72 41.14
N LEU A 117 27.36 2.35 41.18
CA LEU A 117 27.84 3.16 40.05
C LEU A 117 27.91 2.34 38.76
N GLY A 118 28.54 1.16 38.83
CA GLY A 118 28.65 0.25 37.68
C GLY A 118 27.29 -0.18 37.12
N HIS A 119 26.36 -0.57 38.00
CA HIS A 119 24.99 -0.94 37.58
C HIS A 119 24.23 0.21 36.91
N SER A 120 24.33 1.42 37.44
CA SER A 120 23.66 2.60 36.87
C SER A 120 24.18 2.97 35.48
N ILE A 121 25.51 2.88 35.29
CA ILE A 121 26.15 3.11 33.99
C ILE A 121 25.75 2.03 32.99
N ALA A 122 25.76 0.75 33.39
CA ALA A 122 25.33 -0.35 32.54
C ALA A 122 23.85 -0.18 32.08
N ALA A 123 22.97 0.17 33.03
CA ALA A 123 21.55 0.44 32.72
C ALA A 123 21.37 1.58 31.69
N ALA A 124 22.18 2.64 31.79
CA ALA A 124 22.17 3.76 30.85
C ALA A 124 22.52 3.30 29.41
N PHE A 125 23.55 2.47 29.26
CA PHE A 125 23.93 1.91 27.96
C PHE A 125 22.86 0.97 27.40
N VAL A 126 22.26 0.12 28.23
CA VAL A 126 21.17 -0.78 27.82
C VAL A 126 19.95 0.00 27.36
N ALA A 127 19.59 1.07 28.05
CA ALA A 127 18.47 1.93 27.65
C ALA A 127 18.68 2.53 26.24
N THR A 128 19.90 3.05 25.98
CA THR A 128 20.25 3.60 24.67
C THR A 128 20.22 2.52 23.59
N LEU A 129 20.82 1.35 23.85
CA LEU A 129 20.86 0.22 22.92
C LEU A 129 19.45 -0.23 22.55
N LEU A 130 18.57 -0.42 23.53
CA LEU A 130 17.18 -0.82 23.30
C LEU A 130 16.40 0.24 22.53
N GLY A 131 16.61 1.53 22.81
CA GLY A 131 15.97 2.62 22.09
C GLY A 131 16.35 2.62 20.61
N ILE A 132 17.65 2.50 20.31
CA ILE A 132 18.16 2.43 18.93
C ILE A 132 17.66 1.16 18.23
N PHE A 133 17.77 0.01 18.88
CA PHE A 133 17.36 -1.27 18.33
C PHE A 133 15.86 -1.27 17.97
N THR A 134 15.00 -0.92 18.92
CA THR A 134 13.55 -0.91 18.67
C THR A 134 13.16 0.12 17.61
N GLY A 135 13.78 1.29 17.59
CA GLY A 135 13.52 2.32 16.60
C GLY A 135 13.83 1.87 15.17
N TYR A 136 15.06 1.44 14.94
CA TYR A 136 15.54 1.16 13.57
C TYR A 136 15.30 -0.26 13.10
N VAL A 137 15.28 -1.25 13.99
CA VAL A 137 15.10 -2.66 13.61
C VAL A 137 13.63 -3.09 13.62
N CYS A 138 12.81 -2.47 14.49
CA CYS A 138 11.39 -2.81 14.58
C CYS A 138 10.49 -1.78 13.89
N TRP A 139 10.41 -0.55 14.42
CA TRP A 139 9.38 0.41 14.04
C TRP A 139 9.55 0.95 12.62
N HIS A 140 10.75 1.35 12.21
CA HIS A 140 10.98 1.87 10.87
C HIS A 140 10.72 0.85 9.75
N PRO A 141 11.14 -0.43 9.84
CA PRO A 141 10.78 -1.44 8.85
C PRO A 141 9.28 -1.66 8.73
N PHE A 142 8.53 -1.67 9.85
CA PHE A 142 7.07 -1.77 9.81
C PHE A 142 6.44 -0.59 9.09
N ALA A 143 6.85 0.63 9.42
CA ALA A 143 6.36 1.83 8.75
C ALA A 143 6.61 1.80 7.24
N ASN A 144 7.83 1.41 6.83
CA ASN A 144 8.21 1.34 5.42
C ASN A 144 7.44 0.24 4.68
N LYS A 145 7.21 -0.92 5.31
CA LYS A 145 6.40 -1.99 4.71
C LYS A 145 4.96 -1.54 4.48
N LEU A 146 4.34 -0.87 5.47
CA LEU A 146 2.97 -0.35 5.33
C LEU A 146 2.86 0.69 4.20
N LYS A 147 3.83 1.61 4.10
CA LYS A 147 3.87 2.59 3.01
C LYS A 147 3.99 1.93 1.64
N ARG A 148 4.81 0.87 1.53
CA ARG A 148 4.98 0.13 0.27
C ARG A 148 3.70 -0.59 -0.13
N ILE A 149 3.06 -1.32 0.80
CA ILE A 149 1.78 -2.00 0.53
C ILE A 149 0.71 -0.99 0.11
N SER A 150 0.64 0.16 0.77
CA SER A 150 -0.29 1.22 0.39
C SER A 150 -0.03 1.75 -1.04
N ALA A 151 1.23 1.94 -1.42
CA ALA A 151 1.58 2.40 -2.77
C ALA A 151 1.20 1.35 -3.84
N GLU A 152 1.44 0.07 -3.57
CA GLU A 152 1.06 -1.04 -4.44
C GLU A 152 -0.48 -1.09 -4.63
N GLU A 153 -1.25 -0.92 -3.55
CA GLU A 153 -2.72 -0.90 -3.62
C GLU A 153 -3.25 0.32 -4.41
N VAL A 154 -2.65 1.48 -4.23
CA VAL A 154 -2.98 2.69 -5.01
C VAL A 154 -2.73 2.46 -6.50
N GLU A 155 -1.62 1.82 -6.86
CA GLU A 155 -1.27 1.52 -8.25
C GLU A 155 -2.29 0.57 -8.90
N ILE A 156 -2.70 -0.49 -8.18
CA ILE A 156 -3.73 -1.42 -8.64
C ILE A 156 -5.07 -0.69 -8.85
N LYS A 157 -5.50 0.13 -7.90
CA LYS A 157 -6.76 0.88 -8.02
C LYS A 157 -6.74 1.89 -9.17
N LYS A 158 -5.61 2.55 -9.42
CA LYS A 158 -5.43 3.42 -10.59
C LYS A 158 -5.53 2.64 -11.90
N MET A 159 -4.96 1.45 -11.94
CA MET A 159 -5.08 0.58 -13.11
C MET A 159 -6.55 0.16 -13.35
N ILE A 160 -7.28 -0.19 -12.29
CA ILE A 160 -8.72 -0.51 -12.35
C ILE A 160 -9.52 0.69 -12.89
N LEU A 161 -9.27 1.88 -12.37
CA LEU A 161 -9.90 3.12 -12.82
C LEU A 161 -9.65 3.37 -14.32
N GLU A 162 -8.40 3.25 -14.76
CA GLU A 162 -8.03 3.42 -16.16
C GLU A 162 -8.70 2.38 -17.08
N GLY A 163 -8.83 1.14 -16.60
CA GLY A 163 -9.58 0.08 -17.28
C GLY A 163 -11.07 0.40 -17.40
N ALA A 164 -11.69 0.86 -16.32
CA ALA A 164 -13.11 1.25 -16.29
C ALA A 164 -13.40 2.44 -17.22
N LEU A 165 -12.56 3.47 -17.21
CA LEU A 165 -12.68 4.61 -18.11
C LEU A 165 -12.53 4.21 -19.59
N ALA A 166 -11.64 3.26 -19.87
CA ALA A 166 -11.48 2.75 -21.22
C ALA A 166 -12.70 1.92 -21.66
N LEU A 167 -13.32 1.15 -20.76
CA LEU A 167 -14.60 0.46 -21.03
C LEU A 167 -15.73 1.44 -21.27
N GLN A 168 -15.85 2.49 -20.45
CA GLN A 168 -16.85 3.54 -20.60
C GLN A 168 -16.72 4.26 -21.96
N GLY A 169 -15.48 4.49 -22.41
CA GLY A 169 -15.18 5.05 -23.73
C GLY A 169 -15.31 4.06 -24.89
N ASN A 170 -15.88 2.86 -24.69
CA ASN A 170 -16.00 1.80 -25.70
C ASN A 170 -14.69 1.42 -26.40
N ALA A 171 -13.56 1.50 -25.69
CA ALA A 171 -12.26 1.14 -26.23
C ALA A 171 -12.20 -0.35 -26.65
N SER A 172 -11.38 -0.65 -27.65
CA SER A 172 -11.16 -2.05 -28.04
C SER A 172 -10.38 -2.81 -26.98
N SER A 173 -10.55 -4.14 -26.89
CA SER A 173 -9.78 -4.98 -25.97
C SER A 173 -8.26 -4.81 -26.15
N ILE A 174 -7.79 -4.60 -27.38
CA ILE A 174 -6.38 -4.30 -27.69
C ILE A 174 -5.94 -2.95 -27.13
N ALA A 175 -6.80 -1.94 -27.21
CA ALA A 175 -6.49 -0.61 -26.66
C ALA A 175 -6.46 -0.62 -25.12
N ILE A 176 -7.37 -1.37 -24.48
CA ILE A 176 -7.41 -1.57 -23.03
C ILE A 176 -6.16 -2.32 -22.60
N GLU A 177 -5.81 -3.42 -23.27
CA GLU A 177 -4.58 -4.16 -22.99
C GLU A 177 -3.35 -3.25 -23.06
N ALA A 178 -3.17 -2.50 -24.14
CA ALA A 178 -2.04 -1.59 -24.32
C ALA A 178 -1.96 -0.52 -23.21
N LYS A 179 -3.13 0.00 -22.78
CA LYS A 179 -3.22 1.00 -21.72
C LYS A 179 -2.87 0.42 -20.35
N LEU A 180 -3.38 -0.75 -20.03
CA LEU A 180 -3.17 -1.39 -18.72
C LEU A 180 -1.79 -2.05 -18.59
N GLN A 181 -1.18 -2.48 -19.69
CA GLN A 181 0.21 -2.95 -19.70
C GLN A 181 1.22 -1.88 -19.26
N ALA A 182 0.86 -0.60 -19.31
CA ALA A 182 1.72 0.47 -18.79
C ALA A 182 1.99 0.35 -17.28
N PHE A 183 1.08 -0.27 -16.53
CA PHE A 183 1.22 -0.53 -15.08
C PHE A 183 2.07 -1.77 -14.77
N ILE A 184 2.42 -2.57 -15.78
CA ILE A 184 3.24 -3.78 -15.61
C ILE A 184 4.69 -3.44 -15.95
N PRO A 185 5.68 -3.87 -15.12
CA PRO A 185 7.09 -3.72 -15.43
C PRO A 185 7.44 -4.28 -16.82
N VAL A 186 8.32 -3.60 -17.55
CA VAL A 186 8.67 -3.99 -18.93
C VAL A 186 9.18 -5.42 -19.04
N SER A 187 9.89 -5.92 -18.00
CA SER A 187 10.40 -7.29 -17.93
C SER A 187 9.31 -8.36 -17.89
N GLU A 188 8.08 -7.99 -17.53
CA GLU A 188 6.97 -8.91 -17.29
C GLU A 188 5.82 -8.76 -18.29
N ARG A 189 5.93 -7.79 -19.20
CA ARG A 189 4.98 -7.62 -20.30
C ARG A 189 5.08 -8.78 -21.26
N LYS A 190 4.27 -9.82 -21.07
CA LYS A 190 4.11 -10.87 -22.07
C LYS A 190 3.21 -10.37 -23.17
N SER A 191 3.64 -10.50 -24.43
CA SER A 191 2.76 -10.34 -25.55
C SER A 191 1.66 -11.41 -25.45
N MET A 192 0.39 -11.01 -25.37
CA MET A 192 -0.74 -11.92 -25.49
C MET A 192 -0.97 -12.36 -26.94
N ARG A 193 0.01 -12.13 -27.81
CA ARG A 193 -0.03 -12.49 -29.25
C ARG A 193 0.64 -13.82 -29.57
N ASP A 194 1.21 -14.47 -28.56
CA ASP A 194 1.83 -15.81 -28.71
C ASP A 194 0.89 -16.92 -28.19
#